data_f9ca3e504e6ae7b719cd0cd41f6c3864
#
_entry.id   f9ca3e504e6ae7b719cd0cd41f6c3864
#
_cell.length_a   1.000
_cell.length_b   1.000
_cell.length_c   1.000
_cell.angle_alpha   90.00
_cell.angle_beta   90.00
_cell.angle_gamma   90.00
#
_symmetry.space_group_name_H-M   'P 1'
#
loop_
_entity.id
_entity.type
_entity.pdbx_description
1 polymer ?
#
loop_
_entity_poly.entity_id
_entity_poly.type
_entity_poly.pdbx_seq_one_letter_code
_entity_poly.pdbx_strand_id
1 'polypeptide(L)'
;GLSWKTSVRAATTAAGTLASSFANGSVIDGVTLATGNRILIKNQATASENGIYVVAASGAPTRATDMDAAAEFPNATVYVNEGTTNADTGWTVTTNAPVTVGTTSITWAQIGTGGTTYTAGNGLTGTTTFSVLADPVAGGGIAVTAAGVKVDTAVVVRKFTANIGNGSLTSLAVTHNLGTQDITWSLRDVSTNTFAWTDGVATDANTLTLTFAVAPTTNQYRVVVHG
;
A
#
# COMPACT_ATOMS: atom_id res chain seq x y z
N GLY A 1 -16.30 10.62 -28.72
CA GLY A 1 -16.66 10.81 -27.32
C GLY A 1 -17.42 9.62 -26.79
N LEU A 2 -17.68 9.55 -25.46
CA LEU A 2 -18.49 8.50 -24.83
C LEU A 2 -19.94 8.59 -25.29
N SER A 3 -20.56 7.44 -25.57
CA SER A 3 -21.98 7.33 -25.94
C SER A 3 -22.77 6.82 -24.72
N TRP A 4 -23.28 7.74 -23.89
CA TRP A 4 -24.02 7.41 -22.70
C TRP A 4 -25.36 6.75 -23.03
N LYS A 5 -25.60 5.60 -22.41
CA LYS A 5 -26.84 4.84 -22.47
C LYS A 5 -27.65 5.07 -21.19
N THR A 6 -28.94 4.81 -21.25
CA THR A 6 -29.79 4.81 -20.04
C THR A 6 -29.21 3.81 -19.02
N SER A 7 -29.15 4.22 -17.75
CA SER A 7 -28.57 3.40 -16.66
C SER A 7 -29.23 2.03 -16.57
N VAL A 8 -28.47 1.07 -16.04
CA VAL A 8 -28.94 -0.29 -15.75
C VAL A 8 -29.13 -0.47 -14.25
N ARG A 9 -30.05 -1.34 -13.88
CA ARG A 9 -30.33 -1.67 -12.50
C ARG A 9 -29.14 -2.42 -11.88
N ALA A 10 -28.66 -3.47 -12.57
CA ALA A 10 -27.57 -4.31 -12.09
C ALA A 10 -26.68 -4.78 -13.25
N ALA A 11 -25.48 -5.28 -12.91
CA ALA A 11 -24.54 -5.85 -13.87
C ALA A 11 -24.10 -7.25 -13.44
N THR A 12 -23.76 -8.10 -14.43
CA THR A 12 -23.24 -9.45 -14.15
C THR A 12 -21.87 -9.40 -13.47
N THR A 13 -21.59 -10.40 -12.62
CA THR A 13 -20.27 -10.67 -12.04
C THR A 13 -19.64 -11.95 -12.61
N ALA A 14 -20.45 -12.78 -13.27
CA ALA A 14 -20.07 -14.05 -13.90
C ALA A 14 -20.86 -14.29 -15.18
N ALA A 15 -20.41 -15.25 -16.00
CA ALA A 15 -21.16 -15.72 -17.14
C ALA A 15 -22.45 -16.46 -16.73
N GLY A 16 -23.43 -16.45 -17.62
CA GLY A 16 -24.70 -17.17 -17.45
C GLY A 16 -25.27 -17.59 -18.80
N THR A 17 -26.34 -18.39 -18.78
CA THR A 17 -27.06 -18.79 -19.99
C THR A 17 -28.15 -17.74 -20.28
N LEU A 18 -28.11 -17.08 -21.44
CA LEU A 18 -29.08 -16.05 -21.82
C LEU A 18 -30.51 -16.55 -21.66
N ALA A 19 -30.79 -17.82 -22.04
CA ALA A 19 -32.12 -18.38 -22.00
C ALA A 19 -32.75 -18.52 -20.59
N SER A 20 -31.92 -18.52 -19.53
CA SER A 20 -32.42 -18.87 -18.18
C SER A 20 -31.82 -18.05 -17.02
N SER A 21 -30.58 -17.59 -17.13
CA SER A 21 -29.89 -16.97 -16.00
C SER A 21 -30.28 -15.51 -15.73
N PHE A 22 -30.99 -14.87 -16.66
CA PHE A 22 -31.31 -13.44 -16.63
C PHE A 22 -32.82 -13.18 -16.79
N ALA A 23 -33.63 -14.16 -16.46
CA ALA A 23 -35.09 -14.04 -16.50
C ALA A 23 -35.65 -13.31 -15.26
N ASN A 24 -36.90 -12.93 -15.31
CA ASN A 24 -37.64 -12.43 -14.14
C ASN A 24 -37.49 -13.38 -12.94
N GLY A 25 -37.14 -12.85 -11.77
CA GLY A 25 -36.87 -13.62 -10.54
C GLY A 25 -35.43 -14.12 -10.40
N SER A 26 -34.62 -14.11 -11.46
CA SER A 26 -33.18 -14.43 -11.35
C SER A 26 -32.42 -13.40 -10.49
N VAL A 27 -31.28 -13.81 -9.93
CA VAL A 27 -30.45 -12.92 -9.10
C VAL A 27 -29.10 -12.71 -9.80
N ILE A 28 -28.73 -11.45 -10.01
CA ILE A 28 -27.38 -11.07 -10.45
C ILE A 28 -26.80 -10.04 -9.48
N ASP A 29 -25.56 -10.21 -9.09
CA ASP A 29 -24.83 -9.30 -8.17
C ASP A 29 -25.65 -8.93 -6.90
N GLY A 30 -26.40 -9.91 -6.34
CA GLY A 30 -27.25 -9.70 -5.17
C GLY A 30 -28.62 -9.05 -5.45
N VAL A 31 -28.92 -8.66 -6.70
CA VAL A 31 -30.17 -7.99 -7.10
C VAL A 31 -31.13 -9.00 -7.74
N THR A 32 -32.34 -9.12 -7.20
CA THR A 32 -33.42 -9.91 -7.81
C THR A 32 -34.03 -9.15 -8.98
N LEU A 33 -33.98 -9.73 -10.18
CA LEU A 33 -34.45 -9.13 -11.40
C LEU A 33 -35.98 -9.15 -11.50
N ALA A 34 -36.54 -8.10 -12.06
CA ALA A 34 -37.97 -8.01 -12.41
C ALA A 34 -38.09 -7.69 -13.91
N THR A 35 -39.24 -8.12 -14.49
CA THR A 35 -39.59 -7.78 -15.87
C THR A 35 -39.44 -6.29 -16.12
N GLY A 36 -38.82 -5.93 -17.23
CA GLY A 36 -38.55 -4.55 -17.61
C GLY A 36 -37.27 -3.97 -17.00
N ASN A 37 -36.58 -4.65 -16.07
CA ASN A 37 -35.27 -4.18 -15.58
C ASN A 37 -34.26 -4.17 -16.71
N ARG A 38 -33.53 -3.09 -16.81
CA ARG A 38 -32.32 -3.01 -17.66
C ARG A 38 -31.14 -3.57 -16.90
N ILE A 39 -30.38 -4.41 -17.56
CA ILE A 39 -29.20 -5.07 -16.98
C ILE A 39 -28.00 -4.99 -17.92
N LEU A 40 -26.81 -4.93 -17.37
CA LEU A 40 -25.55 -5.06 -18.11
C LEU A 40 -25.05 -6.49 -18.01
N ILE A 41 -25.03 -7.19 -19.13
CA ILE A 41 -24.38 -8.49 -19.27
C ILE A 41 -22.99 -8.24 -19.87
N LYS A 42 -21.92 -8.49 -19.09
CA LYS A 42 -20.54 -8.14 -19.48
C LYS A 42 -19.52 -9.25 -19.28
N ASN A 43 -19.95 -10.40 -18.76
CA ASN A 43 -19.07 -11.50 -18.38
C ASN A 43 -19.33 -12.81 -19.14
N GLN A 44 -20.02 -12.75 -20.30
CA GLN A 44 -20.35 -13.97 -21.05
C GLN A 44 -19.10 -14.66 -21.58
N ALA A 45 -19.12 -16.02 -21.56
CA ALA A 45 -18.07 -16.84 -22.17
C ALA A 45 -18.04 -16.62 -23.70
N THR A 46 -19.23 -16.50 -24.31
CA THR A 46 -19.40 -16.03 -25.69
C THR A 46 -19.53 -14.51 -25.65
N ALA A 47 -18.43 -13.79 -25.74
CA ALA A 47 -18.39 -12.34 -25.53
C ALA A 47 -19.26 -11.53 -26.52
N SER A 48 -19.68 -12.11 -27.66
CA SER A 48 -20.66 -11.46 -28.57
C SER A 48 -22.08 -11.36 -27.98
N GLU A 49 -22.36 -12.05 -26.89
CA GLU A 49 -23.58 -11.93 -26.11
C GLU A 49 -23.55 -10.77 -25.10
N ASN A 50 -22.39 -10.21 -24.84
CA ASN A 50 -22.29 -9.05 -23.94
C ASN A 50 -23.04 -7.84 -24.49
N GLY A 51 -23.63 -7.05 -23.58
CA GLY A 51 -24.42 -5.88 -23.94
C GLY A 51 -25.39 -5.47 -22.85
N ILE A 52 -26.24 -4.48 -23.18
CA ILE A 52 -27.35 -4.05 -22.32
C ILE A 52 -28.62 -4.77 -22.75
N TYR A 53 -29.35 -5.29 -21.78
CA TYR A 53 -30.55 -6.08 -22.01
C TYR A 53 -31.71 -5.61 -21.13
N VAL A 54 -32.94 -5.93 -21.58
CA VAL A 54 -34.16 -5.73 -20.83
C VAL A 54 -34.71 -7.10 -20.45
N VAL A 55 -34.96 -7.30 -19.17
CA VAL A 55 -35.50 -8.56 -18.61
C VAL A 55 -36.90 -8.80 -19.11
N ALA A 56 -37.14 -9.97 -19.74
CA ALA A 56 -38.47 -10.40 -20.20
C ALA A 56 -39.30 -11.00 -19.05
N ALA A 57 -40.62 -11.08 -19.22
CA ALA A 57 -41.48 -11.73 -18.26
C ALA A 57 -41.17 -13.23 -18.09
N SER A 58 -40.66 -13.86 -19.13
CA SER A 58 -40.19 -15.25 -19.14
C SER A 58 -39.12 -15.41 -20.24
N GLY A 59 -38.23 -16.41 -20.07
CA GLY A 59 -37.20 -16.74 -21.06
C GLY A 59 -36.03 -15.74 -21.11
N ALA A 60 -35.34 -15.67 -22.25
CA ALA A 60 -34.20 -14.84 -22.46
C ALA A 60 -34.52 -13.34 -22.42
N PRO A 61 -33.66 -12.48 -21.87
CA PRO A 61 -33.81 -11.03 -21.99
C PRO A 61 -33.58 -10.60 -23.45
N THR A 62 -34.13 -9.46 -23.82
CA THR A 62 -33.91 -8.86 -25.15
C THR A 62 -32.87 -7.74 -25.09
N ARG A 63 -32.11 -7.53 -26.16
CA ARG A 63 -31.19 -6.37 -26.21
C ARG A 63 -32.00 -5.08 -26.03
N ALA A 64 -31.43 -4.14 -25.29
CA ALA A 64 -32.02 -2.82 -25.15
C ALA A 64 -31.97 -2.07 -26.48
N THR A 65 -33.01 -1.30 -26.76
CA THR A 65 -33.19 -0.57 -28.04
C THR A 65 -32.12 0.50 -28.31
N ASP A 66 -31.36 0.88 -27.29
CA ASP A 66 -30.22 1.80 -27.40
C ASP A 66 -28.86 1.07 -27.51
N MET A 67 -28.89 -0.28 -27.65
CA MET A 67 -27.74 -1.15 -27.84
C MET A 67 -28.10 -2.44 -28.61
N ASP A 68 -28.91 -2.33 -29.64
CA ASP A 68 -29.32 -3.43 -30.53
C ASP A 68 -28.80 -3.29 -31.97
N ALA A 69 -28.29 -2.11 -32.35
CA ALA A 69 -27.70 -1.84 -33.66
C ALA A 69 -26.16 -1.67 -33.58
N ALA A 70 -25.45 -2.10 -34.63
CA ALA A 70 -23.98 -2.12 -34.69
C ALA A 70 -23.29 -0.79 -34.32
N ALA A 71 -23.88 0.33 -34.74
CA ALA A 71 -23.34 1.67 -34.51
C ALA A 71 -23.45 2.13 -33.04
N GLU A 72 -24.22 1.44 -32.21
CA GLU A 72 -24.50 1.80 -30.83
C GLU A 72 -23.49 1.23 -29.84
N PHE A 73 -22.65 0.28 -30.28
CA PHE A 73 -21.68 -0.41 -29.42
C PHE A 73 -20.39 0.41 -29.20
N PRO A 74 -19.76 0.99 -30.24
CA PRO A 74 -18.50 1.67 -30.01
C PRO A 74 -18.65 2.84 -29.03
N ASN A 75 -17.81 2.83 -27.95
CA ASN A 75 -17.84 3.84 -26.88
C ASN A 75 -19.16 3.89 -26.08
N ALA A 76 -20.04 2.89 -26.20
CA ALA A 76 -21.23 2.78 -25.35
C ALA A 76 -20.82 2.80 -23.89
N THR A 77 -21.46 3.65 -23.11
CA THR A 77 -21.13 3.88 -21.70
C THR A 77 -22.39 3.83 -20.88
N VAL A 78 -22.38 3.12 -19.75
CA VAL A 78 -23.57 2.90 -18.93
C VAL A 78 -23.21 2.98 -17.44
N TYR A 79 -24.14 3.48 -16.62
CA TYR A 79 -24.05 3.50 -15.17
C TYR A 79 -24.88 2.36 -14.57
N VAL A 80 -24.33 1.69 -13.55
CA VAL A 80 -24.98 0.60 -12.80
C VAL A 80 -25.45 1.15 -11.46
N ASN A 81 -26.76 1.01 -11.18
CA ASN A 81 -27.38 1.64 -10.01
C ASN A 81 -27.28 0.76 -8.75
N GLU A 82 -27.44 -0.58 -8.88
CA GLU A 82 -27.54 -1.51 -7.76
C GLU A 82 -26.57 -2.70 -7.93
N GLY A 83 -26.24 -3.37 -6.82
CA GLY A 83 -25.40 -4.57 -6.79
C GLY A 83 -24.51 -4.62 -5.55
N THR A 84 -24.01 -5.80 -5.23
CA THR A 84 -23.02 -5.97 -4.15
C THR A 84 -21.61 -5.53 -4.60
N THR A 85 -21.30 -5.79 -5.88
CA THR A 85 -19.96 -5.54 -6.46
C THR A 85 -19.96 -4.37 -7.44
N ASN A 86 -21.03 -4.24 -8.25
CA ASN A 86 -21.08 -3.28 -9.35
C ASN A 86 -21.95 -2.05 -9.07
N ALA A 87 -22.58 -1.92 -7.88
CA ALA A 87 -23.33 -0.71 -7.56
C ALA A 87 -22.47 0.56 -7.72
N ASP A 88 -23.08 1.64 -8.19
CA ASP A 88 -22.46 2.96 -8.33
C ASP A 88 -21.21 2.99 -9.23
N THR A 89 -21.18 2.11 -10.25
CA THR A 89 -20.06 2.02 -11.19
C THR A 89 -20.45 2.38 -12.62
N GLY A 90 -19.50 3.00 -13.34
CA GLY A 90 -19.62 3.26 -14.77
C GLY A 90 -18.86 2.23 -15.60
N TRP A 91 -19.42 1.81 -16.73
CA TRP A 91 -18.80 0.85 -17.64
C TRP A 91 -18.85 1.36 -19.08
N THR A 92 -17.78 1.12 -19.85
CA THR A 92 -17.68 1.51 -21.26
C THR A 92 -17.23 0.34 -22.12
N VAL A 93 -17.77 0.27 -23.34
CA VAL A 93 -17.30 -0.67 -24.37
C VAL A 93 -15.92 -0.25 -24.86
N THR A 94 -14.99 -1.20 -24.84
CA THR A 94 -13.63 -1.01 -25.37
C THR A 94 -13.44 -1.63 -26.75
N THR A 95 -14.45 -2.36 -27.26
CA THR A 95 -14.43 -2.92 -28.61
C THR A 95 -14.62 -1.80 -29.64
N ASN A 96 -13.69 -1.73 -30.59
CA ASN A 96 -13.72 -0.75 -31.67
C ASN A 96 -14.65 -1.16 -32.83
N ALA A 97 -15.08 -0.18 -33.62
CA ALA A 97 -15.77 -0.45 -34.90
C ALA A 97 -14.81 -1.14 -35.90
N PRO A 98 -15.34 -1.95 -36.84
CA PRO A 98 -16.74 -2.27 -37.06
C PRO A 98 -17.25 -3.36 -36.11
N VAL A 99 -18.50 -3.24 -35.65
CA VAL A 99 -19.18 -4.24 -34.82
C VAL A 99 -20.26 -4.93 -35.66
N THR A 100 -20.37 -6.26 -35.53
CA THR A 100 -21.49 -7.07 -36.02
C THR A 100 -22.20 -7.67 -34.83
N VAL A 101 -23.45 -7.27 -34.58
CA VAL A 101 -24.24 -7.71 -33.41
C VAL A 101 -24.38 -9.23 -33.41
N GLY A 102 -24.12 -9.84 -32.27
CA GLY A 102 -24.17 -11.30 -32.10
C GLY A 102 -22.94 -12.05 -32.61
N THR A 103 -21.98 -11.39 -33.26
CA THR A 103 -20.77 -12.01 -33.81
C THR A 103 -19.50 -11.41 -33.20
N THR A 104 -19.38 -10.08 -33.20
CA THR A 104 -18.21 -9.40 -32.65
C THR A 104 -18.17 -9.55 -31.14
N SER A 105 -17.04 -9.95 -30.60
CA SER A 105 -16.78 -10.00 -29.16
C SER A 105 -16.82 -8.62 -28.55
N ILE A 106 -17.71 -8.37 -27.59
CA ILE A 106 -17.89 -7.09 -26.91
C ILE A 106 -17.23 -7.15 -25.54
N THR A 107 -16.27 -6.25 -25.32
CA THR A 107 -15.53 -6.11 -24.06
C THR A 107 -15.91 -4.82 -23.36
N TRP A 108 -16.07 -4.88 -22.06
CA TRP A 108 -16.41 -3.76 -21.20
C TRP A 108 -15.28 -3.50 -20.22
N ALA A 109 -14.98 -2.23 -19.98
CA ALA A 109 -14.07 -1.79 -18.92
C ALA A 109 -14.81 -0.84 -17.97
N GLN A 110 -14.51 -0.93 -16.69
CA GLN A 110 -15.03 -0.02 -15.70
C GLN A 110 -14.36 1.36 -15.85
N ILE A 111 -15.17 2.42 -15.78
CA ILE A 111 -14.67 3.81 -15.82
C ILE A 111 -14.33 4.24 -14.40
N GLY A 112 -13.24 4.97 -14.24
CA GLY A 112 -12.85 5.54 -12.94
C GLY A 112 -12.13 4.60 -12.00
N THR A 113 -11.91 3.33 -12.39
CA THR A 113 -11.00 2.42 -11.65
C THR A 113 -9.53 2.66 -11.95
N GLY A 114 -9.24 3.54 -12.88
CA GLY A 114 -7.89 4.03 -13.13
C GLY A 114 -7.42 5.01 -12.04
N GLY A 115 -7.43 4.58 -10.79
CA GLY A 115 -6.49 5.13 -9.84
C GLY A 115 -5.09 4.93 -10.46
N THR A 116 -4.31 5.99 -10.57
CA THR A 116 -2.89 5.88 -10.93
C THR A 116 -2.30 4.74 -10.11
N THR A 117 -1.99 3.62 -10.75
CA THR A 117 -1.15 2.60 -10.14
C THR A 117 0.21 3.26 -9.95
N TYR A 118 0.43 3.79 -8.76
CA TYR A 118 1.76 4.22 -8.39
C TYR A 118 2.61 2.96 -8.31
N THR A 119 3.53 2.81 -9.24
CA THR A 119 4.55 1.78 -9.12
C THR A 119 5.48 2.25 -8.01
N ALA A 120 5.59 1.47 -6.95
CA ALA A 120 6.53 1.73 -5.88
C ALA A 120 7.94 1.78 -6.48
N GLY A 121 8.65 2.90 -6.29
CA GLY A 121 10.06 3.04 -6.62
C GLY A 121 10.95 2.36 -5.58
N ASN A 122 12.28 2.49 -5.75
CA ASN A 122 13.24 1.94 -4.77
C ASN A 122 12.92 2.44 -3.36
N GLY A 123 12.83 1.52 -2.42
CA GLY A 123 12.52 1.80 -1.01
C GLY A 123 11.05 1.81 -0.64
N LEU A 124 10.12 1.65 -1.60
CA LEU A 124 8.69 1.53 -1.36
C LEU A 124 8.15 0.24 -1.98
N THR A 125 7.14 -0.37 -1.35
CA THR A 125 6.44 -1.55 -1.86
C THR A 125 4.93 -1.39 -1.68
N GLY A 126 4.16 -1.96 -2.59
CA GLY A 126 2.70 -1.96 -2.57
C GLY A 126 2.05 -1.20 -3.73
N THR A 127 0.79 -1.51 -4.01
CA THR A 127 -0.02 -0.89 -5.07
C THR A 127 -1.12 0.01 -4.52
N THR A 128 -1.55 -0.22 -3.29
CA THR A 128 -2.60 0.54 -2.59
C THR A 128 -2.11 1.11 -1.25
N THR A 129 -1.08 0.51 -0.68
CA THR A 129 -0.43 0.97 0.54
C THR A 129 1.04 1.16 0.24
N PHE A 130 1.56 2.36 0.45
CA PHE A 130 2.99 2.61 0.34
C PHE A 130 3.68 2.07 1.59
N SER A 131 4.53 1.07 1.39
CA SER A 131 5.37 0.52 2.46
C SER A 131 6.84 0.81 2.14
N VAL A 132 7.62 1.14 3.14
CA VAL A 132 9.06 1.26 2.99
C VAL A 132 9.65 -0.15 2.93
N LEU A 133 10.41 -0.45 1.88
CA LEU A 133 11.19 -1.70 1.80
C LEU A 133 12.38 -1.59 2.75
N ALA A 134 12.54 -2.59 3.61
CA ALA A 134 13.80 -2.81 4.30
C ALA A 134 14.89 -3.09 3.26
N ASP A 135 16.05 -2.45 3.39
CA ASP A 135 17.20 -2.78 2.54
C ASP A 135 17.58 -4.26 2.81
N PRO A 136 17.52 -5.15 1.81
CA PRO A 136 17.89 -6.54 1.99
C PRO A 136 19.41 -6.73 2.12
N VAL A 137 20.19 -5.68 1.87
CA VAL A 137 21.65 -5.72 2.02
C VAL A 137 21.99 -5.48 3.50
N ALA A 138 22.69 -6.42 4.10
CA ALA A 138 23.24 -6.26 5.44
C ALA A 138 24.09 -5.00 5.48
N GLY A 139 23.72 -4.01 6.31
CA GLY A 139 24.41 -2.73 6.41
C GLY A 139 23.65 -1.51 5.88
N GLY A 140 22.37 -1.64 5.51
CA GLY A 140 21.56 -0.57 4.94
C GLY A 140 21.18 0.59 5.88
N GLY A 141 21.43 0.47 7.16
CA GLY A 141 21.22 1.53 8.15
C GLY A 141 19.78 1.91 8.46
N ILE A 142 18.80 1.35 7.76
CA ILE A 142 17.37 1.58 8.00
C ILE A 142 16.66 0.23 8.20
N ALA A 143 15.98 0.08 9.33
CA ALA A 143 15.13 -1.06 9.62
C ALA A 143 13.65 -0.69 9.53
N VAL A 144 12.84 -1.54 8.86
CA VAL A 144 11.39 -1.44 8.82
C VAL A 144 10.80 -2.50 9.73
N THR A 145 9.99 -2.09 10.69
CA THR A 145 9.36 -2.97 11.68
C THR A 145 7.86 -2.71 11.72
N ALA A 146 7.11 -3.58 12.41
CA ALA A 146 5.68 -3.35 12.64
C ALA A 146 5.38 -2.00 13.34
N ALA A 147 6.35 -1.43 14.07
CA ALA A 147 6.23 -0.12 14.71
C ALA A 147 6.63 1.06 13.80
N GLY A 148 7.07 0.79 12.57
CA GLY A 148 7.46 1.81 11.60
C GLY A 148 8.92 1.70 11.13
N VAL A 149 9.39 2.77 10.50
CA VAL A 149 10.76 2.91 10.01
C VAL A 149 11.66 3.43 11.14
N LYS A 150 12.77 2.78 11.34
CA LYS A 150 13.79 3.20 12.32
C LYS A 150 15.20 3.05 11.76
N VAL A 151 16.13 3.71 12.41
CA VAL A 151 17.56 3.48 12.13
C VAL A 151 17.95 2.08 12.62
N ASP A 152 18.64 1.31 11.78
CA ASP A 152 19.20 0.02 12.19
C ASP A 152 20.44 0.27 13.05
N THR A 153 20.28 0.06 14.34
CA THR A 153 21.33 0.31 15.34
C THR A 153 22.46 -0.74 15.31
N ALA A 154 22.32 -1.80 14.51
CA ALA A 154 23.41 -2.77 14.30
C ALA A 154 24.45 -2.28 13.28
N VAL A 155 24.10 -1.29 12.45
CA VAL A 155 24.96 -0.80 11.36
C VAL A 155 25.26 0.69 11.42
N VAL A 156 24.52 1.46 12.24
CA VAL A 156 24.73 2.90 12.38
C VAL A 156 25.40 3.19 13.72
N VAL A 157 26.54 3.87 13.67
CA VAL A 157 27.27 4.31 14.86
C VAL A 157 26.36 5.19 15.71
N ARG A 158 26.11 4.76 16.95
CA ARG A 158 25.31 5.49 17.93
C ARG A 158 26.21 6.32 18.82
N LYS A 159 25.69 7.40 19.39
CA LYS A 159 26.41 8.28 20.29
C LYS A 159 25.74 8.38 21.65
N PHE A 160 26.50 8.19 22.69
CA PHE A 160 26.13 8.49 24.07
C PHE A 160 26.96 9.64 24.61
N THR A 161 26.39 10.48 25.45
CA THR A 161 27.14 11.56 26.15
C THR A 161 26.68 11.72 27.60
N ALA A 162 27.63 11.91 28.49
CA ALA A 162 27.34 12.23 29.87
C ALA A 162 28.40 13.16 30.47
N ASN A 163 28.03 13.95 31.48
CA ASN A 163 28.99 14.62 32.35
C ASN A 163 29.30 13.70 33.51
N ILE A 164 30.56 13.56 33.85
CA ILE A 164 31.09 12.64 34.87
C ILE A 164 32.00 13.37 35.84
N GLY A 165 32.19 12.74 36.97
CA GLY A 165 32.91 13.27 38.13
C GLY A 165 31.96 13.42 39.32
N ASN A 166 32.43 13.04 40.51
CA ASN A 166 31.62 13.11 41.75
C ASN A 166 32.45 13.65 42.94
N GLY A 167 33.68 14.04 42.73
CA GLY A 167 34.60 14.56 43.74
C GLY A 167 35.18 13.50 44.69
N SER A 168 34.87 12.21 44.51
CA SER A 168 35.24 11.18 45.50
C SER A 168 35.86 9.93 44.86
N LEU A 169 35.33 9.49 43.70
CA LEU A 169 35.78 8.25 43.05
C LEU A 169 36.77 8.53 41.93
N THR A 170 37.86 7.76 41.92
CA THR A 170 38.82 7.73 40.83
C THR A 170 38.45 6.78 39.73
N SER A 171 37.57 5.81 39.98
CA SER A 171 37.04 4.89 38.99
C SER A 171 35.55 5.17 38.80
N LEU A 172 35.15 5.55 37.59
CA LEU A 172 33.78 5.97 37.20
C LEU A 172 33.22 5.06 36.13
N ALA A 173 32.10 4.38 36.45
CA ALA A 173 31.35 3.61 35.49
C ALA A 173 30.41 4.52 34.68
N VAL A 174 30.51 4.49 33.38
CA VAL A 174 29.67 5.21 32.41
C VAL A 174 28.78 4.21 31.69
N THR A 175 27.51 4.16 32.07
CA THR A 175 26.52 3.25 31.42
C THR A 175 26.02 3.91 30.15
N HIS A 176 26.49 3.47 28.99
CA HIS A 176 26.16 4.03 27.68
C HIS A 176 25.03 3.27 26.96
N ASN A 177 24.73 2.03 27.31
CA ASN A 177 23.66 1.21 26.73
C ASN A 177 23.73 1.06 25.20
N LEU A 178 24.94 0.98 24.63
CA LEU A 178 25.13 0.81 23.19
C LEU A 178 25.05 -0.66 22.73
N GLY A 179 25.11 -1.63 23.68
CA GLY A 179 24.99 -3.04 23.35
C GLY A 179 26.21 -3.65 22.67
N THR A 180 27.37 -2.98 22.72
CA THR A 180 28.63 -3.43 22.13
C THR A 180 29.83 -2.99 22.99
N GLN A 181 30.90 -3.80 22.95
CA GLN A 181 32.21 -3.43 23.50
C GLN A 181 33.14 -2.79 22.44
N ASP A 182 32.73 -2.82 21.15
CA ASP A 182 33.45 -2.18 20.05
C ASP A 182 33.16 -0.67 20.07
N ILE A 183 33.68 0.02 21.05
CA ILE A 183 33.44 1.45 21.28
C ILE A 183 34.71 2.29 21.08
N THR A 184 34.49 3.52 20.66
CA THR A 184 35.44 4.60 20.77
C THR A 184 34.93 5.66 21.73
N TRP A 185 35.79 6.32 22.45
CA TRP A 185 35.39 7.36 23.39
C TRP A 185 36.33 8.54 23.41
N SER A 186 35.81 9.68 23.83
CA SER A 186 36.60 10.89 24.07
C SER A 186 36.16 11.57 25.36
N LEU A 187 37.04 12.27 25.99
CA LEU A 187 36.83 12.99 27.23
C LEU A 187 37.26 14.44 27.05
N ARG A 188 36.44 15.38 27.54
CA ARG A 188 36.84 16.81 27.58
C ARG A 188 36.46 17.42 28.90
N ASP A 189 37.24 18.36 29.39
CA ASP A 189 36.92 19.21 30.53
C ASP A 189 35.74 20.13 30.16
N VAL A 190 34.71 20.19 30.99
CA VAL A 190 33.50 20.96 30.74
C VAL A 190 33.72 22.46 30.81
N SER A 191 34.65 22.90 31.65
CA SER A 191 34.93 24.32 31.89
C SER A 191 35.81 24.95 30.80
N THR A 192 36.81 24.21 30.34
CA THR A 192 37.82 24.70 29.37
C THR A 192 37.59 24.22 27.94
N ASN A 193 36.75 23.21 27.73
CA ASN A 193 36.55 22.49 26.48
C ASN A 193 37.81 21.79 25.94
N THR A 194 38.83 21.62 26.74
CA THR A 194 40.09 20.91 26.34
C THR A 194 39.87 19.39 26.47
N PHE A 195 40.46 18.63 25.56
CA PHE A 195 40.47 17.19 25.66
C PHE A 195 41.33 16.72 26.82
N ALA A 196 40.83 15.73 27.54
CA ALA A 196 41.54 15.08 28.63
C ALA A 196 41.74 13.57 28.28
N TRP A 197 42.76 12.97 28.91
CA TRP A 197 43.11 11.58 28.70
C TRP A 197 43.08 10.85 30.03
N THR A 198 42.56 9.64 30.03
CA THR A 198 42.55 8.75 31.17
C THR A 198 42.46 7.30 30.68
N ASP A 199 42.69 6.32 31.56
CA ASP A 199 42.51 4.91 31.22
C ASP A 199 41.03 4.58 31.14
N GLY A 200 40.65 3.78 30.13
CA GLY A 200 39.29 3.34 29.93
C GLY A 200 39.20 1.87 29.54
N VAL A 201 38.24 1.17 30.12
CA VAL A 201 37.95 -0.23 29.83
C VAL A 201 36.47 -0.40 29.49
N ALA A 202 36.15 -1.00 28.32
CA ALA A 202 34.82 -1.46 28.02
C ALA A 202 34.52 -2.68 28.91
N THR A 203 33.94 -2.41 30.08
CA THR A 203 33.74 -3.44 31.13
C THR A 203 32.73 -4.50 30.69
N ASP A 204 31.69 -4.07 30.00
CA ASP A 204 30.69 -4.91 29.34
C ASP A 204 30.12 -4.19 28.11
N ALA A 205 29.13 -4.82 27.44
CA ALA A 205 28.52 -4.25 26.22
C ALA A 205 27.77 -2.91 26.45
N ASN A 206 27.58 -2.49 27.69
CA ASN A 206 26.82 -1.29 28.04
C ASN A 206 27.56 -0.32 28.93
N THR A 207 28.78 -0.66 29.38
CA THR A 207 29.51 0.09 30.41
C THR A 207 30.96 0.32 30.01
N LEU A 208 31.38 1.60 30.02
CA LEU A 208 32.75 2.04 29.95
C LEU A 208 33.19 2.46 31.36
N THR A 209 34.25 1.86 31.89
CA THR A 209 34.88 2.29 33.17
C THR A 209 36.09 3.15 32.88
N LEU A 210 36.07 4.37 33.40
CA LEU A 210 37.16 5.33 33.28
C LEU A 210 37.92 5.45 34.62
N THR A 211 39.25 5.39 34.58
CA THR A 211 40.09 5.42 35.81
C THR A 211 40.98 6.64 35.77
N PHE A 212 40.90 7.50 36.78
CA PHE A 212 41.60 8.75 36.93
C PHE A 212 42.64 8.65 38.03
N ALA A 213 43.78 9.36 37.90
CA ALA A 213 44.79 9.43 38.93
C ALA A 213 44.32 10.25 40.15
N VAL A 214 43.41 11.19 39.96
CA VAL A 214 42.78 12.02 40.99
C VAL A 214 41.27 12.05 40.71
N ALA A 215 40.44 11.94 41.76
CA ALA A 215 39.00 11.97 41.62
C ALA A 215 38.51 13.26 40.95
N PRO A 216 37.82 13.16 39.78
CA PRO A 216 37.28 14.34 39.11
C PRO A 216 36.20 15.03 39.97
N THR A 217 36.21 16.36 40.00
CA THR A 217 35.15 17.11 40.68
C THR A 217 33.76 16.84 40.05
N THR A 218 32.70 17.22 40.71
CA THR A 218 31.34 16.98 40.23
C THR A 218 31.15 17.52 38.82
N ASN A 219 30.77 16.64 37.86
CA ASN A 219 30.56 16.97 36.46
C ASN A 219 31.71 17.62 35.73
N GLN A 220 32.94 17.41 36.17
CA GLN A 220 34.11 18.04 35.61
C GLN A 220 34.34 17.69 34.14
N TYR A 221 34.13 16.43 33.77
CA TYR A 221 34.38 15.97 32.41
C TYR A 221 33.07 15.59 31.69
N ARG A 222 33.07 15.83 30.38
CA ARG A 222 32.06 15.29 29.46
C ARG A 222 32.68 14.15 28.68
N VAL A 223 32.11 12.96 28.83
CA VAL A 223 32.42 11.79 28.03
C VAL A 223 31.48 11.67 26.84
N VAL A 224 32.04 11.32 25.68
CA VAL A 224 31.32 10.95 24.48
C VAL A 224 31.75 9.54 24.10
N VAL A 225 30.77 8.64 23.91
CA VAL A 225 30.99 7.26 23.51
C VAL A 225 30.29 7.01 22.20
N HIS A 226 30.94 6.37 21.26
CA HIS A 226 30.40 5.91 19.98
C HIS A 226 30.56 4.39 19.89
N GLY A 227 29.51 3.70 19.36
CA GLY A 227 29.49 2.25 19.15
C GLY A 227 28.29 1.78 18.36
#